data_5dce3edfbd1abfdf1a01954b29e85c6e
#
_entry.id   5dce3edfbd1abfdf1a01954b29e85c6e
#
_cell.length_a   1.000
_cell.length_b   1.000
_cell.length_c   1.000
_cell.angle_alpha   90.00
_cell.angle_beta   90.00
_cell.angle_gamma   90.00
#
_symmetry.space_group_name_H-M   'P 1'
#
loop_
_entity.id
_entity.type
_entity.pdbx_description
1 polymer ?
#
loop_
_entity_poly.entity_id
_entity_poly.type
_entity_poly.pdbx_seq_one_letter_code
_entity_poly.pdbx_strand_id
1 'polypeptide(L)'
;LITLLVENIEEFNSYIEENINNGIDLTEVDLSNITVADAVFHNVDLSSTTFSDAHLTNVKFENCDLSSADFTRSNLEECNFNGSILNGTDFSYAVVSYCNFNEADMAGAILQETDFTDSDLSTSYNLNACRFDDGTVWPDDDMLPEDFDGLYSSDLSSLKDDDDDHSNQDY
;
A
#
# COMPACT_ATOMS: atom_id res chain seq x y z
N LEU A 1 -21.27 0.38 -8.64
CA LEU A 1 -20.59 -0.35 -7.57
C LEU A 1 -19.97 0.59 -6.54
N ILE A 2 -19.23 1.63 -6.96
CA ILE A 2 -18.62 2.61 -6.03
C ILE A 2 -19.67 3.32 -5.17
N THR A 3 -20.86 3.61 -5.71
CA THR A 3 -21.96 4.17 -4.91
C THR A 3 -22.36 3.25 -3.75
N LEU A 4 -22.39 1.93 -3.96
CA LEU A 4 -22.68 0.96 -2.91
C LEU A 4 -21.60 0.94 -1.83
N LEU A 5 -20.33 1.06 -2.20
CA LEU A 5 -19.21 1.11 -1.27
C LEU A 5 -19.39 2.22 -0.20
N VAL A 6 -19.99 3.34 -0.61
CA VAL A 6 -20.21 4.51 0.28
C VAL A 6 -21.56 4.46 0.99
N GLU A 7 -22.61 4.03 0.29
CA GLU A 7 -23.98 4.16 0.77
C GLU A 7 -24.53 2.88 1.42
N ASN A 8 -24.04 1.71 1.00
CA ASN A 8 -24.53 0.40 1.48
C ASN A 8 -23.46 -0.67 1.41
N ILE A 9 -22.62 -0.74 2.45
CA ILE A 9 -21.49 -1.65 2.51
C ILE A 9 -21.91 -3.13 2.46
N GLU A 10 -23.06 -3.49 3.04
CA GLU A 10 -23.54 -4.88 3.05
C GLU A 10 -23.90 -5.34 1.63
N GLU A 11 -24.55 -4.47 0.85
CA GLU A 11 -24.88 -4.76 -0.54
C GLU A 11 -23.64 -4.77 -1.43
N PHE A 12 -22.67 -3.87 -1.16
CA PHE A 12 -21.37 -3.89 -1.82
C PHE A 12 -20.67 -5.24 -1.59
N ASN A 13 -20.52 -5.66 -0.35
CA ASN A 13 -19.85 -6.91 0.01
C ASN A 13 -20.56 -8.13 -0.60
N SER A 14 -21.90 -8.16 -0.58
CA SER A 14 -22.67 -9.22 -1.22
C SER A 14 -22.44 -9.27 -2.72
N TYR A 15 -22.36 -8.10 -3.38
CA TYR A 15 -22.05 -8.04 -4.81
C TYR A 15 -20.65 -8.58 -5.13
N ILE A 16 -19.64 -8.23 -4.33
CA ILE A 16 -18.27 -8.76 -4.51
C ILE A 16 -18.27 -10.28 -4.37
N GLU A 17 -18.91 -10.83 -3.32
CA GLU A 17 -18.96 -12.27 -3.06
C GLU A 17 -19.68 -13.04 -4.18
N GLU A 18 -20.81 -12.53 -4.66
CA GLU A 18 -21.58 -13.16 -5.76
C GLU A 18 -20.84 -13.14 -7.09
N ASN A 19 -19.92 -12.18 -7.29
CA ASN A 19 -19.19 -11.96 -8.54
C ASN A 19 -17.69 -12.31 -8.46
N ILE A 20 -17.26 -12.98 -7.42
CA ILE A 20 -15.84 -13.27 -7.14
C ILE A 20 -15.09 -13.96 -8.29
N ASN A 21 -15.78 -14.73 -9.12
CA ASN A 21 -15.20 -15.44 -10.27
C ASN A 21 -15.37 -14.71 -11.59
N ASN A 22 -15.98 -13.52 -11.60
CA ASN A 22 -16.32 -12.80 -12.82
C ASN A 22 -15.28 -11.73 -13.20
N GLY A 23 -14.19 -11.58 -12.39
CA GLY A 23 -13.16 -10.57 -12.63
C GLY A 23 -13.71 -9.16 -12.47
N ILE A 24 -13.88 -8.71 -11.22
CA ILE A 24 -14.33 -7.36 -10.95
C ILE A 24 -13.15 -6.41 -11.21
N ASP A 25 -13.37 -5.49 -12.14
CA ASP A 25 -12.40 -4.49 -12.56
C ASP A 25 -12.77 -3.13 -11.95
N LEU A 26 -11.90 -2.61 -11.08
CA LEU A 26 -11.96 -1.28 -10.48
C LEU A 26 -10.65 -0.51 -10.75
N THR A 27 -9.96 -0.85 -11.83
CA THR A 27 -8.71 -0.19 -12.21
C THR A 27 -8.89 1.31 -12.43
N GLU A 28 -7.86 2.08 -12.05
CA GLU A 28 -7.84 3.54 -12.25
C GLU A 28 -9.01 4.32 -11.59
N VAL A 29 -9.74 3.70 -10.65
CA VAL A 29 -10.84 4.38 -9.94
C VAL A 29 -10.25 5.36 -8.92
N ASP A 30 -10.84 6.56 -8.83
CA ASP A 30 -10.49 7.54 -7.79
C ASP A 30 -11.37 7.34 -6.54
N LEU A 31 -10.75 6.81 -5.48
CA LEU A 31 -11.29 6.63 -4.14
C LEU A 31 -10.53 7.49 -3.11
N SER A 32 -9.93 8.59 -3.57
CA SER A 32 -9.22 9.52 -2.68
C SER A 32 -10.16 10.16 -1.65
N ASN A 33 -9.64 10.40 -0.45
CA ASN A 33 -10.37 10.99 0.68
C ASN A 33 -11.62 10.19 1.13
N ILE A 34 -11.80 8.94 0.66
CA ILE A 34 -12.93 8.12 1.09
C ILE A 34 -12.78 7.68 2.55
N THR A 35 -13.89 7.57 3.26
CA THR A 35 -13.93 6.93 4.59
C THR A 35 -14.81 5.71 4.49
N VAL A 36 -14.22 4.53 4.67
CA VAL A 36 -14.90 3.23 4.53
C VAL A 36 -14.49 2.28 5.64
N ALA A 37 -15.46 1.57 6.19
CA ALA A 37 -15.22 0.48 7.12
C ALA A 37 -15.89 -0.81 6.62
N ASP A 38 -15.27 -1.96 6.97
CA ASP A 38 -15.81 -3.31 6.76
C ASP A 38 -16.03 -3.69 5.27
N ALA A 39 -15.40 -2.98 4.33
CA ALA A 39 -15.47 -3.33 2.92
C ALA A 39 -14.67 -4.61 2.62
N VAL A 40 -15.19 -5.42 1.70
CA VAL A 40 -14.51 -6.63 1.21
C VAL A 40 -14.21 -6.48 -0.26
N PHE A 41 -12.93 -6.38 -0.60
CA PHE A 41 -12.42 -6.54 -1.95
C PHE A 41 -11.69 -7.89 -2.01
N HIS A 42 -12.31 -8.89 -2.60
CA HIS A 42 -11.70 -10.22 -2.74
C HIS A 42 -11.57 -10.58 -4.22
N ASN A 43 -10.36 -10.87 -4.68
CA ASN A 43 -10.04 -11.14 -6.10
C ASN A 43 -10.48 -9.99 -7.04
N VAL A 44 -10.32 -8.75 -6.61
CA VAL A 44 -10.66 -7.55 -7.40
C VAL A 44 -9.39 -6.99 -8.01
N ASP A 45 -9.48 -6.54 -9.26
CA ASP A 45 -8.44 -5.73 -9.89
C ASP A 45 -8.63 -4.26 -9.47
N LEU A 46 -7.70 -3.77 -8.65
CA LEU A 46 -7.61 -2.41 -8.12
C LEU A 46 -6.33 -1.73 -8.60
N SER A 47 -5.71 -2.24 -9.67
CA SER A 47 -4.46 -1.67 -10.15
C SER A 47 -4.63 -0.20 -10.55
N SER A 48 -3.66 0.62 -10.16
CA SER A 48 -3.68 2.07 -10.37
C SER A 48 -4.87 2.81 -9.74
N THR A 49 -5.61 2.19 -8.83
CA THR A 49 -6.68 2.85 -8.05
C THR A 49 -6.07 3.84 -7.06
N THR A 50 -6.71 4.99 -6.89
CA THR A 50 -6.26 6.01 -5.94
C THR A 50 -7.05 5.92 -4.64
N PHE A 51 -6.34 5.70 -3.52
CA PHE A 51 -6.82 5.75 -2.13
C PHE A 51 -6.10 6.84 -1.33
N SER A 52 -5.52 7.84 -1.99
CA SER A 52 -4.78 8.90 -1.29
C SER A 52 -5.67 9.65 -0.30
N ASP A 53 -5.12 9.96 0.88
CA ASP A 53 -5.85 10.60 1.97
C ASP A 53 -7.10 9.82 2.45
N ALA A 54 -7.25 8.52 2.10
CA ALA A 54 -8.38 7.70 2.52
C ALA A 54 -8.26 7.26 3.99
N HIS A 55 -9.41 7.00 4.63
CA HIS A 55 -9.51 6.41 5.96
C HIS A 55 -10.23 5.08 5.84
N LEU A 56 -9.48 3.99 6.00
CA LEU A 56 -9.96 2.63 5.81
C LEU A 56 -9.81 1.84 7.10
N THR A 57 -10.92 1.29 7.62
CA THR A 57 -10.92 0.48 8.85
C THR A 57 -11.49 -0.91 8.55
N ASN A 58 -10.78 -1.96 8.94
CA ASN A 58 -11.18 -3.36 8.74
C ASN A 58 -11.56 -3.68 7.28
N VAL A 59 -10.84 -3.09 6.32
CA VAL A 59 -11.05 -3.35 4.89
C VAL A 59 -10.22 -4.54 4.43
N LYS A 60 -10.82 -5.45 3.67
CA LYS A 60 -10.16 -6.64 3.13
C LYS A 60 -9.82 -6.46 1.66
N PHE A 61 -8.53 -6.52 1.37
CA PHE A 61 -7.97 -6.53 0.02
C PHE A 61 -7.37 -7.90 -0.34
N GLU A 62 -7.99 -8.98 0.11
CA GLU A 62 -7.45 -10.34 -0.01
C GLU A 62 -7.36 -10.79 -1.47
N ASN A 63 -6.16 -11.22 -1.89
CA ASN A 63 -5.86 -11.68 -3.25
C ASN A 63 -6.22 -10.66 -4.34
N CYS A 64 -6.15 -9.36 -4.04
CA CYS A 64 -6.39 -8.30 -5.01
C CYS A 64 -5.12 -7.96 -5.80
N ASP A 65 -5.29 -7.44 -7.01
CA ASP A 65 -4.22 -6.73 -7.71
C ASP A 65 -4.30 -5.24 -7.35
N LEU A 66 -3.32 -4.76 -6.61
CA LEU A 66 -3.16 -3.37 -6.19
C LEU A 66 -1.90 -2.75 -6.82
N SER A 67 -1.40 -3.35 -7.90
CA SER A 67 -0.19 -2.86 -8.58
C SER A 67 -0.31 -1.37 -8.94
N SER A 68 0.67 -0.58 -8.54
CA SER A 68 0.69 0.88 -8.76
C SER A 68 -0.50 1.64 -8.14
N ALA A 69 -1.22 1.07 -7.19
CA ALA A 69 -2.24 1.81 -6.45
C ALA A 69 -1.59 2.90 -5.56
N ASP A 70 -2.32 3.98 -5.31
CA ASP A 70 -1.85 5.12 -4.53
C ASP A 70 -2.57 5.15 -3.16
N PHE A 71 -1.84 4.84 -2.09
CA PHE A 71 -2.28 4.97 -0.69
C PHE A 71 -1.57 6.11 0.03
N THR A 72 -1.01 7.08 -0.70
CA THR A 72 -0.28 8.18 -0.06
C THR A 72 -1.12 8.91 0.98
N ARG A 73 -0.53 9.16 2.16
CA ARG A 73 -1.17 9.85 3.29
C ARG A 73 -2.47 9.22 3.79
N SER A 74 -2.76 7.96 3.42
CA SER A 74 -3.93 7.25 3.93
C SER A 74 -3.75 6.82 5.39
N ASN A 75 -4.88 6.58 6.06
CA ASN A 75 -4.93 5.94 7.37
C ASN A 75 -5.61 4.58 7.23
N LEU A 76 -4.84 3.51 7.45
CA LEU A 76 -5.26 2.12 7.32
C LEU A 76 -5.22 1.47 8.70
N GLU A 77 -6.36 1.06 9.22
CA GLU A 77 -6.48 0.40 10.51
C GLU A 77 -7.13 -0.98 10.35
N GLU A 78 -6.48 -2.02 10.87
CA GLU A 78 -6.97 -3.41 10.80
C GLU A 78 -7.26 -3.91 9.37
N CYS A 79 -6.60 -3.35 8.36
CA CYS A 79 -6.80 -3.77 6.97
C CYS A 79 -6.06 -5.07 6.66
N ASN A 80 -6.59 -5.86 5.71
CA ASN A 80 -6.03 -7.15 5.35
C ASN A 80 -5.64 -7.20 3.87
N PHE A 81 -4.33 -7.27 3.60
CA PHE A 81 -3.72 -7.37 2.27
C PHE A 81 -3.19 -8.78 1.96
N ASN A 82 -3.65 -9.80 2.71
CA ASN A 82 -3.15 -11.18 2.53
C ASN A 82 -3.23 -11.63 1.07
N GLY A 83 -2.10 -12.13 0.55
CA GLY A 83 -1.99 -12.68 -0.79
C GLY A 83 -2.14 -11.66 -1.93
N SER A 84 -2.14 -10.35 -1.64
CA SER A 84 -2.33 -9.31 -2.67
C SER A 84 -1.03 -8.97 -3.38
N ILE A 85 -1.15 -8.48 -4.62
CA ILE A 85 -0.06 -7.95 -5.42
C ILE A 85 0.03 -6.44 -5.15
N LEU A 86 1.13 -6.00 -4.51
CA LEU A 86 1.40 -4.62 -4.15
C LEU A 86 2.58 -4.04 -4.93
N ASN A 87 2.81 -4.54 -6.15
CA ASN A 87 3.96 -4.15 -6.95
C ASN A 87 3.92 -2.67 -7.34
N GLY A 88 4.88 -1.90 -6.83
CA GLY A 88 4.95 -0.46 -7.08
C GLY A 88 3.83 0.36 -6.42
N THR A 89 3.08 -0.21 -5.50
CA THR A 89 2.08 0.51 -4.70
C THR A 89 2.75 1.59 -3.86
N ASP A 90 2.18 2.79 -3.79
CA ASP A 90 2.72 3.91 -3.02
C ASP A 90 1.99 4.06 -1.68
N PHE A 91 2.69 3.79 -0.58
CA PHE A 91 2.23 3.99 0.80
C PHE A 91 2.90 5.20 1.47
N SER A 92 3.57 6.07 0.72
CA SER A 92 4.32 7.19 1.30
C SER A 92 3.44 8.03 2.23
N TYR A 93 3.97 8.29 3.44
CA TYR A 93 3.29 9.06 4.50
C TYR A 93 2.00 8.41 5.03
N ALA A 94 1.73 7.15 4.71
CA ALA A 94 0.57 6.44 5.24
C ALA A 94 0.79 5.98 6.69
N VAL A 95 -0.29 5.94 7.47
CA VAL A 95 -0.33 5.24 8.75
C VAL A 95 -1.01 3.89 8.53
N VAL A 96 -0.27 2.82 8.78
CA VAL A 96 -0.68 1.44 8.49
C VAL A 96 -0.59 0.64 9.79
N SER A 97 -1.67 0.64 10.56
CA SER A 97 -1.68 0.07 11.91
C SER A 97 -2.51 -1.21 11.98
N TYR A 98 -1.97 -2.23 12.65
CA TYR A 98 -2.63 -3.53 12.84
C TYR A 98 -3.04 -4.22 11.54
N CYS A 99 -2.36 -3.92 10.44
CA CYS A 99 -2.66 -4.48 9.12
C CYS A 99 -1.92 -5.81 8.90
N ASN A 100 -2.49 -6.65 8.04
CA ASN A 100 -1.93 -7.94 7.67
C ASN A 100 -1.44 -7.92 6.22
N PHE A 101 -0.12 -8.11 6.01
CA PHE A 101 0.52 -8.21 4.70
C PHE A 101 1.05 -9.63 4.41
N ASN A 102 0.59 -10.64 5.13
CA ASN A 102 1.04 -12.01 4.93
C ASN A 102 0.80 -12.45 3.48
N GLU A 103 1.82 -13.09 2.89
CA GLU A 103 1.80 -13.54 1.49
C GLU A 103 1.59 -12.40 0.45
N ALA A 104 1.64 -11.14 0.83
CA ALA A 104 1.60 -10.01 -0.11
C ALA A 104 2.93 -9.86 -0.85
N ASP A 105 2.88 -9.58 -2.15
CA ASP A 105 4.06 -9.26 -2.96
C ASP A 105 4.31 -7.75 -2.97
N MET A 106 5.36 -7.33 -2.27
CA MET A 106 5.71 -5.92 -2.04
C MET A 106 6.71 -5.37 -3.07
N ALA A 107 7.03 -6.09 -4.15
CA ALA A 107 8.10 -5.71 -5.08
C ALA A 107 7.99 -4.26 -5.58
N GLY A 108 8.99 -3.44 -5.28
CA GLY A 108 9.04 -2.05 -5.73
C GLY A 108 8.04 -1.10 -5.06
N ALA A 109 7.32 -1.54 -4.03
CA ALA A 109 6.45 -0.66 -3.27
C ALA A 109 7.23 0.53 -2.68
N ILE A 110 6.56 1.68 -2.54
CA ILE A 110 7.15 2.91 -2.02
C ILE A 110 6.62 3.13 -0.61
N LEU A 111 7.53 3.12 0.37
CA LEU A 111 7.23 3.07 1.80
C LEU A 111 7.85 4.27 2.56
N GLN A 112 8.12 5.38 1.86
CA GLN A 112 8.77 6.55 2.46
C GLN A 112 7.89 7.15 3.56
N GLU A 113 8.48 7.34 4.77
CA GLU A 113 7.77 7.86 5.93
C GLU A 113 6.45 7.10 6.24
N THR A 114 6.35 5.82 5.85
CA THR A 114 5.20 4.96 6.19
C THR A 114 5.35 4.43 7.60
N ASP A 115 4.28 4.46 8.39
CA ASP A 115 4.25 3.90 9.74
C ASP A 115 3.53 2.54 9.73
N PHE A 116 4.30 1.43 9.92
CA PHE A 116 3.79 0.05 10.00
C PHE A 116 3.64 -0.45 11.44
N THR A 117 3.51 0.42 12.42
CA THR A 117 3.37 0.02 13.81
C THR A 117 2.30 -1.06 13.99
N ASP A 118 2.65 -2.16 14.68
CA ASP A 118 1.79 -3.30 14.98
C ASP A 118 1.23 -4.04 13.74
N SER A 119 1.79 -3.84 12.55
CA SER A 119 1.37 -4.55 11.33
C SER A 119 2.23 -5.80 11.08
N ASP A 120 1.61 -6.85 10.55
CA ASP A 120 2.25 -8.13 10.28
C ASP A 120 2.70 -8.25 8.82
N LEU A 121 4.01 -8.19 8.59
CA LEU A 121 4.68 -8.39 7.30
C LEU A 121 5.51 -9.70 7.29
N SER A 122 5.43 -10.55 8.33
CA SER A 122 6.36 -11.65 8.59
C SER A 122 6.49 -12.67 7.46
N THR A 123 5.47 -12.82 6.63
CA THR A 123 5.50 -13.72 5.46
C THR A 123 5.29 -12.98 4.13
N SER A 124 5.44 -11.66 4.11
CA SER A 124 5.40 -10.89 2.87
C SER A 124 6.61 -11.20 1.98
N TYR A 125 6.46 -11.01 0.68
CA TYR A 125 7.50 -11.26 -0.31
C TYR A 125 8.12 -9.96 -0.80
N ASN A 126 9.40 -10.03 -1.17
CA ASN A 126 10.13 -8.94 -1.85
C ASN A 126 10.21 -7.61 -1.06
N LEU A 127 10.12 -7.65 0.28
CA LEU A 127 10.21 -6.46 1.11
C LEU A 127 11.57 -5.74 0.92
N ASN A 128 12.65 -6.50 0.71
CA ASN A 128 13.98 -5.96 0.38
C ASN A 128 14.06 -5.23 -0.98
N ALA A 129 13.05 -5.37 -1.84
CA ALA A 129 12.96 -4.67 -3.12
C ALA A 129 12.13 -3.38 -3.05
N CYS A 130 11.65 -3.00 -1.86
CA CYS A 130 10.88 -1.78 -1.64
C CYS A 130 11.77 -0.54 -1.57
N ARG A 131 11.16 0.62 -1.71
CA ARG A 131 11.82 1.92 -1.51
C ARG A 131 11.35 2.51 -0.20
N PHE A 132 12.25 2.62 0.77
CA PHE A 132 11.96 3.21 2.07
C PHE A 132 13.10 4.14 2.51
N ASP A 133 12.90 4.90 3.56
CA ASP A 133 13.84 5.87 4.09
C ASP A 133 13.94 5.81 5.62
N ASP A 134 14.68 6.73 6.21
CA ASP A 134 14.88 6.80 7.66
C ASP A 134 13.58 7.18 8.42
N GLY A 135 12.57 7.67 7.72
CA GLY A 135 11.26 8.00 8.27
C GLY A 135 10.30 6.81 8.32
N THR A 136 10.63 5.71 7.65
CA THR A 136 9.80 4.50 7.68
C THR A 136 9.86 3.85 9.05
N VAL A 137 8.71 3.66 9.69
CA VAL A 137 8.59 3.00 10.99
C VAL A 137 8.19 1.53 10.79
N TRP A 138 9.08 0.62 11.17
CA TRP A 138 8.85 -0.82 11.06
C TRP A 138 8.20 -1.37 12.34
N PRO A 139 7.43 -2.47 12.24
CA PRO A 139 6.92 -3.17 13.41
C PRO A 139 8.04 -3.90 14.16
N ASP A 140 7.69 -4.66 15.20
CA ASP A 140 8.63 -5.51 15.92
C ASP A 140 9.28 -6.57 14.98
N ASP A 141 10.51 -6.99 15.29
CA ASP A 141 11.32 -7.89 14.42
C ASP A 141 10.62 -9.21 14.07
N ASP A 142 9.76 -9.74 14.94
CA ASP A 142 9.02 -10.98 14.69
C ASP A 142 7.83 -10.80 13.73
N MET A 143 7.50 -9.56 13.39
CA MET A 143 6.51 -9.18 12.39
C MET A 143 7.12 -8.88 11.01
N LEU A 144 8.44 -9.08 10.85
CA LEU A 144 9.18 -8.87 9.61
C LEU A 144 9.65 -10.23 9.03
N PRO A 145 9.85 -10.34 7.71
CA PRO A 145 10.45 -11.55 7.12
C PRO A 145 11.85 -11.83 7.69
N GLU A 146 12.17 -13.11 7.89
CA GLU A 146 13.49 -13.53 8.43
C GLU A 146 14.68 -13.03 7.59
N ASP A 147 14.49 -12.79 6.30
CA ASP A 147 15.52 -12.32 5.36
C ASP A 147 15.51 -10.79 5.16
N PHE A 148 14.63 -10.07 5.84
CA PHE A 148 14.61 -8.60 5.78
C PHE A 148 15.75 -8.03 6.63
N ASP A 149 16.66 -7.30 6.00
CA ASP A 149 17.85 -6.74 6.67
C ASP A 149 17.79 -5.22 6.86
N GLY A 150 16.77 -4.56 6.34
CA GLY A 150 16.58 -3.11 6.44
C GLY A 150 17.66 -2.27 5.74
N LEU A 151 18.57 -2.89 4.98
CA LEU A 151 19.74 -2.23 4.39
C LEU A 151 19.51 -1.70 2.97
N TYR A 152 18.45 -2.15 2.32
CA TYR A 152 18.12 -1.77 0.94
C TYR A 152 17.18 -0.57 0.89
N SER A 153 17.41 0.45 1.73
CA SER A 153 16.83 1.76 1.43
C SER A 153 17.39 2.18 0.07
N SER A 154 16.53 2.39 -0.92
CA SER A 154 16.97 3.16 -2.07
C SER A 154 17.31 4.54 -1.53
N ASP A 155 18.58 4.78 -1.30
CA ASP A 155 19.09 6.06 -0.86
C ASP A 155 18.75 7.10 -1.94
N LEU A 156 17.53 7.65 -1.85
CA LEU A 156 17.09 8.74 -2.72
C LEU A 156 17.89 10.02 -2.43
N SER A 157 18.71 10.04 -1.35
CA SER A 157 19.65 11.11 -1.08
C SER A 157 20.77 11.17 -2.13
N SER A 158 21.05 10.05 -2.81
CA SER A 158 22.04 10.02 -3.90
C SER A 158 21.52 10.57 -5.24
N LEU A 159 20.23 10.89 -5.34
CA LEU A 159 19.64 11.54 -6.54
C LEU A 159 19.48 13.06 -6.39
N LYS A 160 19.87 13.62 -5.25
CA LYS A 160 20.02 15.05 -5.09
C LYS A 160 21.50 15.37 -5.20
N ASP A 161 21.83 16.25 -6.11
CA ASP A 161 23.08 17.01 -6.21
C ASP A 161 24.13 16.56 -7.25
N ASP A 162 23.70 16.54 -8.53
CA ASP A 162 24.63 16.79 -9.61
C ASP A 162 24.34 18.11 -10.38
N ASP A 163 23.48 18.99 -9.84
CA ASP A 163 23.08 20.22 -10.52
C ASP A 163 23.52 21.53 -9.83
N ASP A 164 24.56 21.52 -9.02
CA ASP A 164 25.04 22.79 -8.42
C ASP A 164 26.56 22.93 -8.40
N ASP A 165 27.22 22.73 -9.54
CA ASP A 165 28.58 23.23 -9.74
C ASP A 165 28.78 23.89 -11.11
N HIS A 166 28.11 25.01 -11.33
CA HIS A 166 28.50 26.02 -12.30
C HIS A 166 28.46 27.41 -11.69
N SER A 167 29.29 27.63 -10.70
CA SER A 167 29.66 28.99 -10.37
C SER A 167 31.17 29.10 -10.13
N ASN A 168 31.77 29.94 -10.92
CA ASN A 168 33.08 30.52 -10.80
C ASN A 168 34.20 29.88 -11.63
N GLN A 169 34.41 30.44 -12.81
CA GLN A 169 35.75 30.91 -13.11
C GLN A 169 35.67 32.25 -13.84
N ASP A 170 36.13 33.23 -13.12
CA ASP A 170 36.53 34.54 -13.62
C ASP A 170 37.54 34.42 -14.78
N TYR A 171 37.32 35.20 -15.84
CA TYR A 171 38.31 36.10 -16.47
C TYR A 171 37.60 37.10 -17.37
#